data_8b78887458b2a5d62d8ae4663daa5c23
#
_entry.id   8b78887458b2a5d62d8ae4663daa5c23
#
_cell.length_a   1.000
_cell.length_b   1.000
_cell.length_c   1.000
_cell.angle_alpha   90.00
_cell.angle_beta   90.00
_cell.angle_gamma   90.00
#
_symmetry.space_group_name_H-M   'P 1'
#
loop_
_entity.id
_entity.type
_entity.pdbx_description
1 polymer ?
#
loop_
_entity_poly.entity_id
_entity_poly.type
_entity_poly.pdbx_seq_one_letter_code
_entity_poly.pdbx_strand_id
1 'polypeptide(L)'
;MAMALSGCTALLAGAPSNIFDLSAPGEVQAPRGGLQVLVPEPTTVRALDTDRIAARPSPAEYAYLPGVVWSDRLPRLLQARMVETLQNSGRIRAAAVPGQGLLIDYQLVIDVRAFELTKEGAVADFAVRVMDDRNGRVLRSQVFREVVPVDSTQAAIVVQALDYAMDKSFAAIANWALR
;
A
#
# COMPACT_ATOMS: atom_id res chain seq x y z
N MET A 1 -40.26 -26.73 38.84
CA MET A 1 -39.45 -25.51 38.78
C MET A 1 -38.30 -25.78 37.80
N ALA A 2 -38.50 -25.40 36.53
CA ALA A 2 -37.56 -25.68 35.46
C ALA A 2 -36.80 -24.36 35.14
N MET A 3 -35.51 -24.30 35.43
CA MET A 3 -34.62 -23.20 35.06
C MET A 3 -34.22 -23.34 33.62
N ALA A 4 -34.70 -22.43 32.77
CA ALA A 4 -34.21 -22.28 31.41
C ALA A 4 -32.88 -21.56 31.39
N LEU A 5 -31.78 -22.23 31.05
CA LEU A 5 -30.51 -21.58 30.74
C LEU A 5 -30.61 -20.94 29.33
N SER A 6 -30.79 -19.63 29.32
CA SER A 6 -30.62 -18.85 28.10
C SER A 6 -29.13 -18.80 27.76
N GLY A 7 -28.70 -19.59 26.79
CA GLY A 7 -27.35 -19.53 26.24
C GLY A 7 -27.13 -18.22 25.50
N CYS A 8 -26.19 -17.40 25.98
CA CYS A 8 -25.62 -16.31 25.22
C CYS A 8 -24.89 -16.89 23.98
N THR A 9 -25.54 -16.84 22.84
CA THR A 9 -24.84 -16.94 21.55
C THR A 9 -24.03 -15.67 21.40
N ALA A 10 -22.80 -15.68 21.92
CA ALA A 10 -21.82 -14.65 21.64
C ALA A 10 -21.65 -14.55 20.13
N LEU A 11 -21.89 -13.35 19.60
CA LEU A 11 -21.60 -12.99 18.22
C LEU A 11 -20.15 -13.34 17.92
N LEU A 12 -19.93 -14.44 17.25
CA LEU A 12 -18.74 -14.67 16.43
C LEU A 12 -18.85 -13.71 15.24
N ALA A 13 -18.38 -12.48 15.40
CA ALA A 13 -17.92 -11.71 14.25
C ALA A 13 -16.90 -12.63 13.59
N GLY A 14 -17.27 -13.23 12.45
CA GLY A 14 -16.49 -14.29 11.83
C GLY A 14 -15.08 -13.80 11.60
N ALA A 15 -14.10 -14.59 12.03
CA ALA A 15 -12.71 -14.35 11.66
C ALA A 15 -12.62 -14.19 10.13
N PRO A 16 -11.71 -13.35 9.61
CA PRO A 16 -11.55 -13.20 8.16
C PRO A 16 -11.31 -14.58 7.55
N SER A 17 -12.05 -14.91 6.50
CA SER A 17 -11.94 -16.22 5.84
C SER A 17 -10.66 -16.32 5.01
N ASN A 18 -10.16 -15.20 4.50
CA ASN A 18 -8.94 -15.14 3.70
C ASN A 18 -8.11 -13.90 4.06
N ILE A 19 -6.80 -14.11 4.16
CA ILE A 19 -5.80 -13.07 4.33
C ILE A 19 -5.05 -12.95 3.01
N PHE A 20 -5.00 -11.74 2.46
CA PHE A 20 -4.31 -11.44 1.22
C PHE A 20 -3.03 -10.63 1.48
N ASP A 21 -2.07 -10.80 0.59
CA ASP A 21 -0.83 -10.03 0.58
C ASP A 21 -0.68 -9.31 -0.76
N LEU A 22 0.25 -8.37 -0.84
CA LEU A 22 0.65 -7.69 -2.06
C LEU A 22 2.01 -8.19 -2.51
N SER A 23 2.26 -8.21 -3.80
CA SER A 23 3.57 -8.52 -4.38
C SER A 23 4.47 -7.28 -4.43
N ALA A 24 5.71 -7.45 -4.87
CA ALA A 24 6.58 -6.33 -5.22
C ALA A 24 7.07 -6.50 -6.66
N PRO A 25 7.14 -5.41 -7.46
CA PRO A 25 7.65 -5.48 -8.83
C PRO A 25 9.02 -6.15 -8.90
N GLY A 26 9.16 -7.15 -9.79
CA GLY A 26 10.41 -7.90 -9.94
C GLY A 26 11.48 -7.13 -10.70
N GLU A 27 11.10 -6.26 -11.63
CA GLU A 27 12.03 -5.50 -12.46
C GLU A 27 11.73 -4.00 -12.44
N VAL A 28 12.74 -3.22 -12.07
CA VAL A 28 12.72 -1.76 -12.09
C VAL A 28 13.88 -1.27 -12.95
N GLN A 29 13.59 -0.52 -14.01
CA GLN A 29 14.61 0.05 -14.89
C GLN A 29 15.07 1.41 -14.36
N ALA A 30 15.98 1.44 -13.40
CA ALA A 30 16.53 2.69 -12.88
C ALA A 30 18.04 2.80 -13.17
N PRO A 31 18.61 4.00 -13.25
CA PRO A 31 20.06 4.21 -13.36
C PRO A 31 20.79 3.59 -12.16
N ARG A 32 21.99 3.08 -12.37
CA ARG A 32 22.84 2.61 -11.27
C ARG A 32 23.26 3.80 -10.42
N GLY A 33 22.94 3.73 -9.12
CA GLY A 33 23.31 4.75 -8.14
C GLY A 33 23.71 4.11 -6.81
N GLY A 34 24.59 4.77 -6.07
CA GLY A 34 25.00 4.34 -4.72
C GLY A 34 24.14 4.91 -3.61
N LEU A 35 22.87 5.24 -3.89
CA LEU A 35 21.98 5.93 -2.98
C LEU A 35 21.50 5.05 -1.85
N GLN A 36 21.35 5.62 -0.67
CA GLN A 36 20.64 5.06 0.48
C GLN A 36 19.33 5.80 0.67
N VAL A 37 18.23 5.07 0.48
CA VAL A 37 16.87 5.63 0.46
C VAL A 37 16.11 5.18 1.69
N LEU A 38 15.58 6.14 2.46
CA LEU A 38 14.65 5.86 3.55
C LEU A 38 13.22 5.88 3.01
N VAL A 39 12.46 4.87 3.38
CA VAL A 39 11.02 4.80 3.10
C VAL A 39 10.27 4.87 4.43
N PRO A 40 9.80 6.05 4.87
CA PRO A 40 8.90 6.16 6.01
C PRO A 40 7.59 5.39 5.76
N GLU A 41 6.89 5.01 6.83
CA GLU A 41 5.55 4.44 6.68
C GLU A 41 4.65 5.46 5.94
N PRO A 42 4.00 5.04 4.84
CA PRO A 42 3.11 5.92 4.08
C PRO A 42 2.00 6.51 4.94
N THR A 43 1.69 7.79 4.72
CA THR A 43 0.54 8.43 5.35
C THR A 43 -0.74 8.19 4.55
N THR A 44 -1.88 8.17 5.23
CA THR A 44 -3.19 8.04 4.59
C THR A 44 -4.32 8.50 5.51
N VAL A 45 -5.54 8.53 4.96
CA VAL A 45 -6.74 8.74 5.76
C VAL A 45 -7.08 7.51 6.60
N ARG A 46 -7.73 7.70 7.76
CA ARG A 46 -8.07 6.62 8.69
C ARG A 46 -8.83 5.45 8.05
N ALA A 47 -9.64 5.72 7.04
CA ALA A 47 -10.40 4.69 6.33
C ALA A 47 -9.51 3.68 5.57
N LEU A 48 -8.29 4.09 5.19
CA LEU A 48 -7.29 3.24 4.55
C LEU A 48 -6.20 2.77 5.52
N ASP A 49 -6.13 3.35 6.72
CA ASP A 49 -5.17 2.96 7.77
C ASP A 49 -5.68 1.74 8.57
N THR A 50 -5.88 0.64 7.87
CA THR A 50 -6.47 -0.60 8.38
C THR A 50 -5.98 -1.79 7.56
N ASP A 51 -6.18 -2.99 8.06
CA ASP A 51 -6.01 -4.26 7.34
C ASP A 51 -7.21 -4.62 6.45
N ARG A 52 -8.30 -3.83 6.50
CA ARG A 52 -9.49 -4.10 5.70
C ARG A 52 -9.31 -3.63 4.26
N ILE A 53 -9.80 -4.42 3.30
CA ILE A 53 -9.74 -4.08 1.87
C ILE A 53 -10.85 -3.10 1.55
N ALA A 54 -10.46 -1.87 1.20
CA ALA A 54 -11.40 -0.77 1.00
C ALA A 54 -12.14 -0.86 -0.34
N ALA A 55 -13.40 -0.45 -0.30
CA ALA A 55 -14.21 -0.13 -1.48
C ALA A 55 -14.83 1.26 -1.31
N ARG A 56 -15.03 1.97 -2.41
CA ARG A 56 -15.62 3.30 -2.44
C ARG A 56 -16.82 3.34 -3.39
N PRO A 57 -18.01 2.96 -2.92
CA PRO A 57 -19.23 2.92 -3.74
C PRO A 57 -19.64 4.29 -4.27
N SER A 58 -19.33 5.37 -3.52
CA SER A 58 -19.54 6.75 -3.90
C SER A 58 -18.44 7.66 -3.35
N PRO A 59 -18.24 8.88 -3.87
CA PRO A 59 -17.21 9.81 -3.40
C PRO A 59 -17.26 10.13 -1.90
N ALA A 60 -18.42 10.00 -1.26
CA ALA A 60 -18.65 10.31 0.14
C ALA A 60 -18.65 9.08 1.06
N GLU A 61 -18.50 7.86 0.53
CA GLU A 61 -18.73 6.63 1.28
C GLU A 61 -17.55 5.67 1.16
N TYR A 62 -17.07 5.18 2.30
CA TYR A 62 -16.18 4.03 2.39
C TYR A 62 -16.95 2.78 2.83
N ALA A 63 -16.69 1.68 2.16
CA ALA A 63 -17.08 0.33 2.55
C ALA A 63 -15.85 -0.58 2.55
N TYR A 64 -16.03 -1.84 2.95
CA TYR A 64 -14.95 -2.81 2.92
C TYR A 64 -15.44 -4.13 2.37
N LEU A 65 -14.57 -4.87 1.70
CA LEU A 65 -14.90 -6.22 1.25
C LEU A 65 -15.12 -7.13 2.45
N PRO A 66 -16.22 -7.87 2.48
CA PRO A 66 -16.58 -8.71 3.62
C PRO A 66 -15.69 -9.96 3.72
N GLY A 67 -15.34 -10.35 4.96
CA GLY A 67 -14.67 -11.61 5.26
C GLY A 67 -13.23 -11.73 4.79
N VAL A 68 -12.59 -10.65 4.33
CA VAL A 68 -11.23 -10.64 3.80
C VAL A 68 -10.44 -9.47 4.36
N VAL A 69 -9.13 -9.66 4.54
CA VAL A 69 -8.22 -8.63 5.04
C VAL A 69 -6.86 -8.72 4.33
N TRP A 70 -6.08 -7.65 4.41
CA TRP A 70 -4.66 -7.64 4.13
C TRP A 70 -3.87 -8.39 5.22
N SER A 71 -2.65 -8.82 4.91
CA SER A 71 -1.73 -9.49 5.84
C SER A 71 -1.21 -8.57 6.95
N ASP A 72 -1.25 -7.25 6.74
CA ASP A 72 -0.91 -6.20 7.73
C ASP A 72 -1.74 -4.94 7.43
N ARG A 73 -1.64 -3.91 8.26
CA ARG A 73 -2.20 -2.59 7.96
C ARG A 73 -1.66 -2.10 6.61
N LEU A 74 -2.56 -1.55 5.79
CA LEU A 74 -2.22 -1.16 4.41
C LEU A 74 -0.97 -0.25 4.32
N PRO A 75 -0.79 0.82 5.13
CA PRO A 75 0.42 1.64 5.05
C PRO A 75 1.71 0.84 5.27
N ARG A 76 1.68 -0.08 6.21
CA ARG A 76 2.83 -0.90 6.56
C ARG A 76 3.16 -1.92 5.48
N LEU A 77 2.11 -2.53 4.90
CA LEU A 77 2.24 -3.43 3.77
C LEU A 77 2.84 -2.71 2.56
N LEU A 78 2.33 -1.53 2.22
CA LEU A 78 2.85 -0.70 1.13
C LEU A 78 4.31 -0.25 1.38
N GLN A 79 4.67 0.09 2.61
CA GLN A 79 6.05 0.39 2.98
C GLN A 79 6.98 -0.79 2.67
N ALA A 80 6.61 -1.98 3.13
CA ALA A 80 7.39 -3.20 2.92
C ALA A 80 7.57 -3.48 1.41
N ARG A 81 6.51 -3.37 0.61
CA ARG A 81 6.56 -3.60 -0.83
C ARG A 81 7.37 -2.53 -1.57
N MET A 82 7.32 -1.26 -1.14
CA MET A 82 8.17 -0.22 -1.72
C MET A 82 9.66 -0.44 -1.41
N VAL A 83 10.01 -0.81 -0.19
CA VAL A 83 11.39 -1.17 0.17
C VAL A 83 11.88 -2.32 -0.70
N GLU A 84 11.09 -3.39 -0.84
CA GLU A 84 11.41 -4.54 -1.68
C GLU A 84 11.55 -4.16 -3.16
N THR A 85 10.66 -3.33 -3.69
CA THR A 85 10.73 -2.79 -5.06
C THR A 85 12.05 -2.06 -5.32
N LEU A 86 12.46 -1.20 -4.39
CA LEU A 86 13.73 -0.48 -4.49
C LEU A 86 14.94 -1.43 -4.43
N GLN A 87 14.90 -2.43 -3.53
CA GLN A 87 15.95 -3.45 -3.42
C GLN A 87 16.04 -4.31 -4.68
N ASN A 88 14.90 -4.77 -5.21
CA ASN A 88 14.81 -5.57 -6.43
C ASN A 88 15.33 -4.80 -7.66
N SER A 89 15.35 -3.47 -7.63
CA SER A 89 15.93 -2.68 -8.72
C SER A 89 17.41 -2.94 -8.93
N GLY A 90 18.15 -3.40 -7.92
CA GLY A 90 19.61 -3.57 -7.96
C GLY A 90 20.37 -2.26 -8.23
N ARG A 91 19.74 -1.10 -8.09
CA ARG A 91 20.23 0.22 -8.50
C ARG A 91 20.61 1.13 -7.35
N ILE A 92 20.26 0.75 -6.14
CA ILE A 92 20.55 1.49 -4.90
C ILE A 92 21.54 0.71 -4.02
N ARG A 93 22.19 1.38 -3.10
CA ARG A 93 23.04 0.75 -2.09
C ARG A 93 22.18 0.10 -1.00
N ALA A 94 21.14 0.80 -0.55
CA ALA A 94 20.20 0.29 0.43
C ALA A 94 18.86 1.02 0.34
N ALA A 95 17.76 0.29 0.60
CA ALA A 95 16.48 0.85 0.99
C ALA A 95 16.22 0.46 2.44
N ALA A 96 15.79 1.41 3.26
CA ALA A 96 15.65 1.26 4.70
C ALA A 96 14.32 1.80 5.19
N VAL A 97 13.89 1.30 6.33
CA VAL A 97 12.81 1.90 7.14
C VAL A 97 13.43 2.71 8.30
N PRO A 98 12.69 3.63 8.93
CA PRO A 98 13.15 4.39 10.08
C PRO A 98 13.69 3.49 11.21
N GLY A 99 14.76 3.93 11.87
CA GLY A 99 15.36 3.23 13.01
C GLY A 99 16.48 2.24 12.66
N GLN A 100 16.86 2.08 11.40
CA GLN A 100 17.94 1.16 10.99
C GLN A 100 19.37 1.75 11.05
N GLY A 101 19.51 3.03 11.41
CA GLY A 101 20.82 3.64 11.67
C GLY A 101 21.69 3.86 10.43
N LEU A 102 21.11 3.88 9.23
CA LEU A 102 21.83 4.13 7.98
C LEU A 102 22.01 5.65 7.75
N LEU A 103 23.09 6.01 7.08
CA LEU A 103 23.28 7.36 6.54
C LEU A 103 22.43 7.51 5.28
N ILE A 104 21.35 8.24 5.37
CA ILE A 104 20.34 8.37 4.31
C ILE A 104 20.69 9.55 3.39
N ASP A 105 20.59 9.33 2.08
CA ASP A 105 20.70 10.39 1.08
C ASP A 105 19.35 11.06 0.86
N TYR A 106 18.28 10.24 0.69
CA TYR A 106 16.93 10.72 0.39
C TYR A 106 15.87 9.95 1.17
N GLN A 107 14.79 10.65 1.49
CA GLN A 107 13.54 10.04 1.94
C GLN A 107 12.55 9.97 0.78
N LEU A 108 11.95 8.81 0.58
CA LEU A 108 10.83 8.60 -0.35
C LEU A 108 9.53 8.63 0.47
N VAL A 109 8.91 9.79 0.54
CA VAL A 109 7.69 10.00 1.33
C VAL A 109 6.47 9.78 0.44
N ILE A 110 5.59 8.89 0.86
CA ILE A 110 4.39 8.48 0.12
C ILE A 110 3.16 8.86 0.93
N ASP A 111 2.19 9.49 0.27
CA ASP A 111 0.86 9.73 0.79
C ASP A 111 -0.13 8.93 -0.06
N VAL A 112 -0.84 7.99 0.57
CA VAL A 112 -1.83 7.13 -0.08
C VAL A 112 -3.15 7.86 -0.15
N ARG A 113 -3.50 8.34 -1.34
CA ARG A 113 -4.73 9.09 -1.60
C ARG A 113 -5.91 8.18 -1.89
N ALA A 114 -5.65 7.03 -2.56
CA ALA A 114 -6.60 5.96 -2.78
C ALA A 114 -5.89 4.62 -2.94
N PHE A 115 -6.47 3.56 -2.38
CA PHE A 115 -6.11 2.17 -2.62
C PHE A 115 -7.37 1.32 -2.36
N GLU A 116 -8.24 1.26 -3.36
CA GLU A 116 -9.63 0.85 -3.14
C GLU A 116 -10.31 0.39 -4.43
N LEU A 117 -11.36 -0.40 -4.30
CA LEU A 117 -12.28 -0.69 -5.39
C LEU A 117 -13.27 0.47 -5.55
N THR A 118 -13.37 1.01 -6.75
CA THR A 118 -14.33 2.04 -7.13
C THR A 118 -15.23 1.55 -8.27
N LYS A 119 -16.15 2.41 -8.74
CA LYS A 119 -16.93 2.13 -9.95
C LYS A 119 -16.07 2.10 -11.23
N GLU A 120 -14.90 2.73 -11.21
CA GLU A 120 -13.95 2.73 -12.34
C GLU A 120 -13.09 1.47 -12.37
N GLY A 121 -13.04 0.72 -11.26
CA GLY A 121 -12.20 -0.43 -11.04
C GLY A 121 -11.35 -0.33 -9.77
N ALA A 122 -10.28 -1.10 -9.72
CA ALA A 122 -9.27 -1.03 -8.66
C ALA A 122 -8.37 0.20 -8.89
N VAL A 123 -8.30 1.07 -7.90
CA VAL A 123 -7.55 2.34 -7.97
C VAL A 123 -6.40 2.32 -6.98
N ALA A 124 -5.20 2.66 -7.47
CA ALA A 124 -4.03 3.02 -6.66
C ALA A 124 -3.65 4.47 -6.99
N ASP A 125 -3.63 5.36 -5.99
CA ASP A 125 -3.29 6.79 -6.16
C ASP A 125 -2.34 7.21 -5.04
N PHE A 126 -1.12 7.59 -5.41
CA PHE A 126 -0.03 7.92 -4.51
C PHE A 126 0.53 9.30 -4.82
N ALA A 127 0.55 10.21 -3.84
CA ALA A 127 1.34 11.42 -3.93
C ALA A 127 2.72 11.16 -3.32
N VAL A 128 3.78 11.37 -4.10
CA VAL A 128 5.14 10.98 -3.74
C VAL A 128 6.06 12.19 -3.74
N ARG A 129 6.91 12.27 -2.72
CA ARG A 129 7.97 13.29 -2.60
C ARG A 129 9.32 12.62 -2.38
N VAL A 130 10.33 13.09 -3.09
CA VAL A 130 11.74 12.80 -2.80
C VAL A 130 12.29 13.98 -2.01
N MET A 131 12.76 13.71 -0.79
CA MET A 131 13.28 14.72 0.12
C MET A 131 14.76 14.48 0.44
N ASP A 132 15.55 15.52 0.46
CA ASP A 132 16.92 15.46 0.98
C ASP A 132 16.87 15.22 2.50
N ASP A 133 17.49 14.13 2.96
CA ASP A 133 17.45 13.76 4.38
C ASP A 133 18.18 14.73 5.30
N ARG A 134 19.18 15.42 4.78
CA ARG A 134 20.05 16.32 5.57
C ARG A 134 19.34 17.60 6.01
N ASN A 135 18.43 18.11 5.17
CA ASN A 135 17.82 19.42 5.38
C ASN A 135 16.30 19.45 5.23
N GLY A 136 15.68 18.30 4.91
CA GLY A 136 14.23 18.15 4.74
C GLY A 136 13.66 18.83 3.50
N ARG A 137 14.52 19.29 2.55
CA ARG A 137 14.06 19.96 1.33
C ARG A 137 13.41 18.95 0.38
N VAL A 138 12.22 19.26 -0.12
CA VAL A 138 11.59 18.51 -1.20
C VAL A 138 12.34 18.80 -2.50
N LEU A 139 12.92 17.77 -3.07
CA LEU A 139 13.66 17.85 -4.34
C LEU A 139 12.72 17.67 -5.52
N ARG A 140 11.75 16.73 -5.40
CA ARG A 140 10.78 16.41 -6.44
C ARG A 140 9.46 15.95 -5.81
N SER A 141 8.35 16.19 -6.50
CA SER A 141 7.05 15.64 -6.14
C SER A 141 6.27 15.24 -7.38
N GLN A 142 5.53 14.15 -7.31
CA GLN A 142 4.67 13.67 -8.39
C GLN A 142 3.53 12.83 -7.83
N VAL A 143 2.42 12.80 -8.56
CA VAL A 143 1.29 11.90 -8.29
C VAL A 143 1.34 10.75 -9.30
N PHE A 144 1.15 9.54 -8.79
CA PHE A 144 1.05 8.31 -9.57
C PHE A 144 -0.33 7.72 -9.34
N ARG A 145 -1.10 7.59 -10.39
CA ARG A 145 -2.45 7.03 -10.33
C ARG A 145 -2.62 5.97 -11.40
N GLU A 146 -3.00 4.78 -10.97
CA GLU A 146 -3.33 3.64 -11.82
C GLU A 146 -4.76 3.21 -11.56
N VAL A 147 -5.46 2.83 -12.62
CA VAL A 147 -6.81 2.29 -12.55
C VAL A 147 -6.85 1.01 -13.37
N VAL A 148 -7.22 -0.07 -12.73
CA VAL A 148 -7.40 -1.39 -13.38
C VAL A 148 -8.89 -1.68 -13.42
N PRO A 149 -9.52 -1.73 -14.59
CA PRO A 149 -10.94 -2.06 -14.71
C PRO A 149 -11.26 -3.42 -14.08
N VAL A 150 -12.31 -3.45 -13.26
CA VAL A 150 -12.78 -4.67 -12.58
C VAL A 150 -14.30 -4.66 -12.58
N ASP A 151 -14.89 -5.68 -13.22
CA ASP A 151 -16.34 -5.87 -13.26
C ASP A 151 -16.82 -6.92 -12.23
N SER A 152 -16.11 -7.03 -11.10
CA SER A 152 -16.38 -8.05 -10.08
C SER A 152 -16.17 -7.47 -8.68
N THR A 153 -16.96 -7.97 -7.74
CA THR A 153 -16.78 -7.73 -6.30
C THR A 153 -16.16 -8.95 -5.58
N GLN A 154 -15.77 -10.00 -6.31
CA GLN A 154 -15.05 -11.13 -5.73
C GLN A 154 -13.67 -10.67 -5.23
N ALA A 155 -13.42 -10.92 -3.95
CA ALA A 155 -12.22 -10.40 -3.28
C ALA A 155 -10.92 -10.78 -3.99
N ALA A 156 -10.76 -12.01 -4.44
CA ALA A 156 -9.54 -12.45 -5.13
C ALA A 156 -9.29 -11.69 -6.44
N ILE A 157 -10.33 -11.37 -7.21
CA ILE A 157 -10.24 -10.61 -8.46
C ILE A 157 -9.88 -9.15 -8.14
N VAL A 158 -10.52 -8.56 -7.13
CA VAL A 158 -10.26 -7.18 -6.69
C VAL A 158 -8.83 -7.04 -6.17
N VAL A 159 -8.38 -7.98 -5.34
CA VAL A 159 -7.01 -8.01 -4.81
C VAL A 159 -5.98 -8.11 -5.92
N GLN A 160 -6.18 -9.00 -6.88
CA GLN A 160 -5.28 -9.13 -8.02
C GLN A 160 -5.19 -7.83 -8.84
N ALA A 161 -6.30 -7.13 -9.01
CA ALA A 161 -6.31 -5.86 -9.73
C ALA A 161 -5.64 -4.73 -8.92
N LEU A 162 -5.84 -4.68 -7.59
CA LEU A 162 -5.16 -3.73 -6.70
C LEU A 162 -3.65 -3.99 -6.68
N ASP A 163 -3.24 -5.25 -6.60
CA ASP A 163 -1.83 -5.66 -6.65
C ASP A 163 -1.19 -5.22 -7.96
N TYR A 164 -1.84 -5.47 -9.09
CA TYR A 164 -1.35 -5.03 -10.40
C TYR A 164 -1.26 -3.50 -10.51
N ALA A 165 -2.27 -2.75 -10.01
CA ALA A 165 -2.24 -1.29 -9.99
C ALA A 165 -1.08 -0.75 -9.13
N MET A 166 -0.84 -1.39 -7.99
CA MET A 166 0.30 -1.06 -7.11
C MET A 166 1.63 -1.35 -7.81
N ASP A 167 1.80 -2.52 -8.41
CA ASP A 167 3.02 -2.90 -9.11
C ASP A 167 3.41 -1.89 -10.20
N LYS A 168 2.44 -1.49 -11.02
CA LYS A 168 2.62 -0.45 -12.04
C LYS A 168 3.06 0.87 -11.43
N SER A 169 2.35 1.30 -10.36
CA SER A 169 2.66 2.54 -9.67
C SER A 169 4.04 2.49 -9.01
N PHE A 170 4.39 1.41 -8.34
CA PHE A 170 5.64 1.29 -7.60
C PHE A 170 6.85 1.18 -8.55
N ALA A 171 6.73 0.46 -9.66
CA ALA A 171 7.74 0.46 -10.71
C ALA A 171 7.97 1.88 -11.29
N ALA A 172 6.89 2.62 -11.54
CA ALA A 172 6.97 4.00 -12.03
C ALA A 172 7.59 4.94 -10.99
N ILE A 173 7.19 4.81 -9.71
CA ILE A 173 7.74 5.58 -8.58
C ILE A 173 9.23 5.33 -8.44
N ALA A 174 9.67 4.06 -8.42
CA ALA A 174 11.08 3.72 -8.30
C ALA A 174 11.90 4.26 -9.49
N ASN A 175 11.42 4.10 -10.71
CA ASN A 175 12.06 4.65 -11.90
C ASN A 175 12.18 6.18 -11.84
N TRP A 176 11.17 6.87 -11.35
CA TRP A 176 11.17 8.33 -11.23
C TRP A 176 12.05 8.81 -10.06
N ALA A 177 12.00 8.13 -8.92
CA ALA A 177 12.74 8.53 -7.72
C ALA A 177 14.24 8.35 -7.85
N LEU A 178 14.69 7.36 -8.63
CA LEU A 178 16.11 7.01 -8.81
C LEU A 178 16.78 7.69 -10.02
N ARG A 179 16.09 8.59 -10.71
CA ARG A 179 16.67 9.47 -11.75
C ARG A 179 17.28 10.71 -11.11
#